data_e5a60e7b670788645270d5f4a825a375
#
_entry.id   e5a60e7b670788645270d5f4a825a375
#
_cell.length_a   1.000
_cell.length_b   1.000
_cell.length_c   1.000
_cell.angle_alpha   90.00
_cell.angle_beta   90.00
_cell.angle_gamma   90.00
#
_symmetry.space_group_name_H-M   'P 1'
#
loop_
_entity.id
_entity.type
_entity.pdbx_description
1 polymer ?
#
loop_
_entity_poly.entity_id
_entity_poly.type
_entity_poly.pdbx_seq_one_letter_code
_entity_poly.pdbx_strand_id
1 'polypeptide(L)'
;MNVDFDALFIPDGHDKIVLIAPQLAFHDVSGVRLLGSSGWAHEDLTRVGRGDVRSAVMAALFHPESRYPFVANFVDGFGTHFAAVPDVFAASAYDAANLILVQLAAGHDSRASVSDGIAGVRGYPGASGVTSFLQDGNARKRPFLLGVKGRRLIALD
;
A
#
# COMPACT_ATOMS: atom_id res chain seq x y z
N MET A 1 -32.14 -12.30 0.98
CA MET A 1 -31.30 -13.01 1.98
C MET A 1 -31.07 -12.07 3.14
N ASN A 2 -31.20 -12.52 4.40
CA ASN A 2 -30.88 -11.62 5.50
C ASN A 2 -29.37 -11.66 5.74
N VAL A 3 -28.67 -10.54 5.48
CA VAL A 3 -27.23 -10.40 5.70
C VAL A 3 -27.02 -10.01 7.15
N ASP A 4 -26.29 -10.81 7.93
CA ASP A 4 -26.06 -10.65 9.37
C ASP A 4 -24.62 -10.20 9.71
N PHE A 5 -23.90 -9.65 8.73
CA PHE A 5 -22.54 -9.10 8.90
C PHE A 5 -22.42 -7.72 8.22
N ASP A 6 -21.57 -6.85 8.81
CA ASP A 6 -21.38 -5.47 8.35
C ASP A 6 -20.21 -5.32 7.36
N ALA A 7 -19.28 -6.27 7.36
CA ALA A 7 -18.09 -6.24 6.53
C ALA A 7 -17.69 -7.64 6.04
N LEU A 8 -17.11 -7.69 4.84
CA LEU A 8 -16.60 -8.91 4.23
C LEU A 8 -15.15 -8.69 3.80
N PHE A 9 -14.21 -9.44 4.39
CA PHE A 9 -12.81 -9.42 4.00
C PHE A 9 -12.53 -10.51 2.95
N ILE A 10 -11.98 -10.08 1.82
CA ILE A 10 -11.64 -10.97 0.70
C ILE A 10 -10.14 -10.80 0.40
N PRO A 11 -9.27 -11.71 0.88
CA PRO A 11 -7.82 -11.65 0.70
C PRO A 11 -7.38 -12.18 -0.68
N ASP A 12 -7.80 -11.51 -1.75
CA ASP A 12 -7.48 -11.89 -3.12
C ASP A 12 -7.00 -10.67 -3.93
N GLY A 13 -6.73 -10.83 -5.22
CA GLY A 13 -6.31 -9.78 -6.14
C GLY A 13 -7.48 -8.94 -6.68
N HIS A 14 -7.15 -7.78 -7.26
CA HIS A 14 -8.12 -6.90 -7.90
C HIS A 14 -8.88 -7.60 -9.05
N ASP A 15 -8.22 -8.51 -9.77
CA ASP A 15 -8.80 -9.29 -10.87
C ASP A 15 -9.92 -10.24 -10.41
N LYS A 16 -9.87 -10.71 -9.17
CA LYS A 16 -10.91 -11.58 -8.60
C LYS A 16 -12.05 -10.75 -8.01
N ILE A 17 -11.74 -9.69 -7.27
CA ILE A 17 -12.80 -8.91 -6.62
C ILE A 17 -13.73 -8.23 -7.64
N VAL A 18 -13.23 -7.81 -8.80
CA VAL A 18 -14.08 -7.23 -9.85
C VAL A 18 -15.08 -8.23 -10.44
N LEU A 19 -14.83 -9.54 -10.25
CA LEU A 19 -15.76 -10.61 -10.62
C LEU A 19 -16.68 -11.00 -9.46
N ILE A 20 -16.17 -10.95 -8.23
CA ILE A 20 -16.91 -11.35 -7.02
C ILE A 20 -17.92 -10.29 -6.61
N ALA A 21 -17.56 -9.01 -6.64
CA ALA A 21 -18.41 -7.93 -6.15
C ALA A 21 -19.78 -7.85 -6.89
N PRO A 22 -19.89 -8.01 -8.21
CA PRO A 22 -21.18 -8.11 -8.89
C PRO A 22 -22.01 -9.34 -8.47
N GLN A 23 -21.37 -10.46 -8.13
CA GLN A 23 -22.06 -11.66 -7.64
C GLN A 23 -22.68 -11.43 -6.27
N LEU A 24 -22.00 -10.70 -5.38
CA LEU A 24 -22.57 -10.31 -4.09
C LEU A 24 -23.87 -9.51 -4.29
N ALA A 25 -23.84 -8.52 -5.19
CA ALA A 25 -25.03 -7.73 -5.53
C ALA A 25 -26.13 -8.58 -6.17
N PHE A 26 -25.79 -9.53 -7.04
CA PHE A 26 -26.76 -10.46 -7.66
C PHE A 26 -27.45 -11.37 -6.63
N HIS A 27 -26.77 -11.71 -5.55
CA HIS A 27 -27.30 -12.52 -4.45
C HIS A 27 -27.90 -11.70 -3.31
N ASP A 28 -28.25 -10.43 -3.56
CA ASP A 28 -28.85 -9.50 -2.58
C ASP A 28 -27.97 -9.21 -1.35
N VAL A 29 -26.65 -9.44 -1.45
CA VAL A 29 -25.68 -9.05 -0.42
C VAL A 29 -25.35 -7.57 -0.62
N SER A 30 -26.10 -6.71 0.07
CA SER A 30 -25.96 -5.24 -0.03
C SER A 30 -25.74 -4.62 1.36
N GLY A 31 -25.24 -3.38 1.40
CA GLY A 31 -24.96 -2.67 2.66
C GLY A 31 -23.68 -3.12 3.39
N VAL A 32 -22.96 -4.10 2.83
CA VAL A 32 -21.75 -4.68 3.41
C VAL A 32 -20.52 -3.90 2.95
N ARG A 33 -19.60 -3.62 3.89
CA ARG A 33 -18.30 -3.02 3.56
C ARG A 33 -17.34 -4.09 3.05
N LEU A 34 -16.80 -3.88 1.85
CA LEU A 34 -15.79 -4.77 1.29
C LEU A 34 -14.41 -4.38 1.81
N LEU A 35 -13.68 -5.33 2.36
CA LEU A 35 -12.33 -5.15 2.88
C LEU A 35 -11.34 -5.99 2.07
N GLY A 36 -10.24 -5.37 1.65
CA GLY A 36 -9.22 -6.01 0.82
C GLY A 36 -7.80 -5.87 1.36
N SER A 37 -6.94 -6.70 0.83
CA SER A 37 -5.48 -6.61 1.00
C SER A 37 -4.88 -5.62 -0.01
N SER A 38 -3.54 -5.48 0.02
CA SER A 38 -2.80 -4.66 -0.95
C SER A 38 -2.98 -5.11 -2.41
N GLY A 39 -3.38 -6.36 -2.65
CA GLY A 39 -3.72 -6.87 -3.98
C GLY A 39 -4.90 -6.15 -4.66
N TRP A 40 -5.70 -5.37 -3.90
CA TRP A 40 -6.78 -4.57 -4.47
C TRP A 40 -6.34 -3.18 -4.91
N ALA A 41 -5.17 -2.72 -4.49
CA ALA A 41 -4.67 -1.37 -4.78
C ALA A 41 -4.17 -1.24 -6.23
N HIS A 42 -5.07 -1.42 -7.18
CA HIS A 42 -4.83 -1.36 -8.62
C HIS A 42 -5.94 -0.52 -9.30
N GLU A 43 -5.60 0.20 -10.37
CA GLU A 43 -6.54 1.06 -11.09
C GLU A 43 -7.73 0.29 -11.67
N ASP A 44 -7.51 -0.97 -12.06
CA ASP A 44 -8.57 -1.83 -12.59
C ASP A 44 -9.69 -2.10 -11.59
N LEU A 45 -9.42 -2.05 -10.28
CA LEU A 45 -10.47 -2.17 -9.28
C LEU A 45 -11.58 -1.14 -9.54
N THR A 46 -11.22 0.10 -9.78
CA THR A 46 -12.21 1.18 -9.98
C THR A 46 -12.70 1.26 -11.42
N ARG A 47 -11.84 0.89 -12.38
CA ARG A 47 -12.18 0.92 -13.81
C ARG A 47 -13.18 -0.18 -14.20
N VAL A 48 -12.96 -1.40 -13.70
CA VAL A 48 -13.77 -2.58 -14.01
C VAL A 48 -14.89 -2.79 -12.98
N GLY A 49 -14.57 -2.72 -11.68
CA GLY A 49 -15.51 -2.97 -10.58
C GLY A 49 -16.61 -1.91 -10.42
N ARG A 50 -16.38 -0.69 -10.95
CA ARG A 50 -17.38 0.39 -11.01
C ARG A 50 -18.14 0.60 -9.69
N GLY A 51 -19.48 0.50 -9.74
CA GLY A 51 -20.38 0.71 -8.60
C GLY A 51 -20.29 -0.33 -7.50
N ASP A 52 -19.95 -1.57 -7.87
CA ASP A 52 -19.99 -2.72 -6.96
C ASP A 52 -18.85 -2.70 -5.90
N VAL A 53 -17.81 -1.89 -6.15
CA VAL A 53 -16.67 -1.73 -5.23
C VAL A 53 -16.67 -0.39 -4.48
N ARG A 54 -17.77 0.37 -4.48
CA ARG A 54 -17.83 1.70 -3.83
C ARG A 54 -17.56 1.67 -2.34
N SER A 55 -17.94 0.59 -1.66
CA SER A 55 -17.71 0.41 -0.22
C SER A 55 -16.33 -0.16 0.10
N ALA A 56 -15.49 -0.41 -0.91
CA ALA A 56 -14.22 -1.07 -0.74
C ALA A 56 -13.23 -0.20 0.05
N VAL A 57 -12.60 -0.84 1.03
CA VAL A 57 -11.46 -0.32 1.79
C VAL A 57 -10.34 -1.34 1.74
N MET A 58 -9.12 -0.89 1.50
CA MET A 58 -7.96 -1.78 1.39
C MET A 58 -6.72 -1.17 2.02
N ALA A 59 -5.85 -2.03 2.52
CA ALA A 59 -4.52 -1.64 2.94
C ALA A 59 -3.57 -1.65 1.73
N ALA A 60 -2.75 -0.60 1.57
CA ALA A 60 -1.75 -0.52 0.52
C ALA A 60 -0.39 -0.10 1.08
N LEU A 61 0.69 -0.69 0.58
CA LEU A 61 2.04 -0.33 1.00
C LEU A 61 2.60 0.87 0.22
N PHE A 62 1.91 1.31 -0.83
CA PHE A 62 2.29 2.46 -1.64
C PHE A 62 1.04 3.09 -2.26
N HIS A 63 1.03 4.42 -2.31
CA HIS A 63 -0.01 5.21 -2.97
C HIS A 63 0.64 6.41 -3.68
N PRO A 64 0.78 6.38 -5.01
CA PRO A 64 1.53 7.41 -5.74
C PRO A 64 0.91 8.81 -5.65
N GLU A 65 -0.39 8.91 -5.39
CA GLU A 65 -1.08 10.19 -5.18
C GLU A 65 -1.08 10.65 -3.71
N SER A 66 -0.28 10.02 -2.85
CA SER A 66 -0.15 10.42 -1.44
C SER A 66 0.43 11.82 -1.33
N ARG A 67 -0.11 12.61 -0.38
CA ARG A 67 0.37 13.96 -0.07
C ARG A 67 1.55 14.00 0.90
N TYR A 68 2.01 12.86 1.39
CA TYR A 68 3.20 12.82 2.24
C TYR A 68 4.43 13.24 1.45
N PRO A 69 5.23 14.20 1.94
CA PRO A 69 6.34 14.78 1.18
C PRO A 69 7.36 13.76 0.69
N PHE A 70 7.67 12.74 1.49
CA PHE A 70 8.63 11.69 1.09
C PHE A 70 8.08 10.78 -0.02
N VAL A 71 6.76 10.59 -0.12
CA VAL A 71 6.14 9.87 -1.25
C VAL A 71 6.15 10.75 -2.49
N ALA A 72 5.70 12.00 -2.37
CA ALA A 72 5.65 12.94 -3.48
C ALA A 72 7.04 13.17 -4.10
N ASN A 73 8.07 13.41 -3.28
CA ASN A 73 9.46 13.58 -3.74
C ASN A 73 9.99 12.34 -4.47
N PHE A 74 9.66 11.14 -3.98
CA PHE A 74 10.03 9.90 -4.66
C PHE A 74 9.33 9.76 -6.02
N VAL A 75 8.02 10.00 -6.08
CA VAL A 75 7.22 9.90 -7.31
C VAL A 75 7.72 10.89 -8.36
N ASP A 76 7.97 12.15 -7.98
CA ASP A 76 8.46 13.20 -8.85
C ASP A 76 9.88 12.89 -9.37
N GLY A 77 10.78 12.44 -8.48
CA GLY A 77 12.13 12.03 -8.85
C GLY A 77 12.14 10.83 -9.78
N PHE A 78 11.33 9.81 -9.50
CA PHE A 78 11.20 8.63 -10.35
C PHE A 78 10.64 9.01 -11.74
N GLY A 79 9.58 9.80 -11.77
CA GLY A 79 8.98 10.29 -13.02
C GLY A 79 9.97 11.07 -13.88
N THR A 80 10.80 11.91 -13.25
CA THR A 80 11.85 12.69 -13.94
C THR A 80 12.92 11.79 -14.59
N HIS A 81 13.32 10.70 -13.91
CA HIS A 81 14.39 9.83 -14.37
C HIS A 81 13.91 8.75 -15.36
N PHE A 82 12.71 8.22 -15.15
CA PHE A 82 12.23 7.04 -15.87
C PHE A 82 11.03 7.32 -16.79
N ALA A 83 10.48 8.55 -16.78
CA ALA A 83 9.26 8.94 -17.50
C ALA A 83 8.07 7.99 -17.24
N ALA A 84 7.96 7.46 -16.01
CA ALA A 84 6.95 6.48 -15.58
C ALA A 84 6.47 6.77 -14.16
N VAL A 85 5.30 6.25 -13.81
CA VAL A 85 4.81 6.25 -12.43
C VAL A 85 5.40 5.03 -11.70
N PRO A 86 6.02 5.21 -10.52
CA PRO A 86 6.56 4.08 -9.77
C PRO A 86 5.45 3.18 -9.21
N ASP A 87 5.77 1.92 -9.06
CA ASP A 87 4.94 0.93 -8.38
C ASP A 87 5.42 0.67 -6.93
N VAL A 88 4.75 -0.26 -6.25
CA VAL A 88 5.09 -0.65 -4.87
C VAL A 88 6.48 -1.28 -4.77
N PHE A 89 6.96 -1.97 -5.81
CA PHE A 89 8.28 -2.60 -5.82
C PHE A 89 9.37 -1.56 -5.94
N ALA A 90 9.19 -0.57 -6.83
CA ALA A 90 10.09 0.57 -6.97
C ALA A 90 10.19 1.38 -5.66
N ALA A 91 9.06 1.67 -5.01
CA ALA A 91 9.02 2.35 -3.73
C ALA A 91 9.73 1.56 -2.62
N SER A 92 9.52 0.24 -2.56
CA SER A 92 10.16 -0.63 -1.57
C SER A 92 11.67 -0.76 -1.77
N ALA A 93 12.12 -0.86 -3.02
CA ALA A 93 13.53 -0.92 -3.37
C ALA A 93 14.25 0.41 -3.05
N TYR A 94 13.58 1.54 -3.34
CA TYR A 94 14.08 2.87 -2.99
C TYR A 94 14.28 3.02 -1.48
N ASP A 95 13.28 2.62 -0.69
CA ASP A 95 13.39 2.67 0.77
C ASP A 95 14.50 1.77 1.30
N ALA A 96 14.64 0.54 0.76
CA ALA A 96 15.67 -0.39 1.17
C ALA A 96 17.08 0.17 0.88
N ALA A 97 17.29 0.76 -0.30
CA ALA A 97 18.55 1.40 -0.65
C ALA A 97 18.86 2.59 0.28
N ASN A 98 17.88 3.45 0.53
CA ASN A 98 18.07 4.61 1.41
C ASN A 98 18.34 4.22 2.86
N LEU A 99 17.72 3.16 3.37
CA LEU A 99 18.01 2.63 4.71
C LEU A 99 19.49 2.25 4.84
N ILE A 100 20.07 1.61 3.82
CA ILE A 100 21.49 1.28 3.80
C ILE A 100 22.35 2.55 3.72
N LEU A 101 22.01 3.47 2.81
CA LEU A 101 22.75 4.72 2.61
C LEU A 101 22.78 5.59 3.88
N VAL A 102 21.67 5.65 4.61
CA VAL A 102 21.61 6.36 5.91
C VAL A 102 22.56 5.75 6.93
N GLN A 103 22.67 4.41 6.99
CA GLN A 103 23.62 3.77 7.89
C GLN A 103 25.08 4.04 7.49
N LEU A 104 25.39 3.97 6.20
CA LEU A 104 26.73 4.30 5.70
C LEU A 104 27.11 5.76 6.02
N ALA A 105 26.16 6.69 5.82
CA ALA A 105 26.35 8.10 6.15
C ALA A 105 26.52 8.33 7.67
N ALA A 106 25.97 7.46 8.52
CA ALA A 106 26.16 7.47 9.97
C ALA A 106 27.48 6.85 10.42
N GLY A 107 28.33 6.38 9.49
CA GLY A 107 29.65 5.80 9.77
C GLY A 107 29.67 4.29 9.99
N HIS A 108 28.57 3.60 9.69
CA HIS A 108 28.54 2.13 9.68
C HIS A 108 29.21 1.63 8.39
N ASP A 109 30.42 1.09 8.48
CA ASP A 109 31.30 0.74 7.35
C ASP A 109 31.43 -0.77 7.09
N SER A 110 30.82 -1.59 7.94
CA SER A 110 30.84 -3.05 7.81
C SER A 110 29.41 -3.60 7.67
N ARG A 111 29.29 -4.80 7.07
CA ARG A 111 28.00 -5.49 6.97
C ARG A 111 27.32 -5.65 8.33
N ALA A 112 28.09 -6.00 9.37
CA ALA A 112 27.55 -6.19 10.72
C ALA A 112 27.03 -4.86 11.29
N SER A 113 27.82 -3.78 11.24
CA SER A 113 27.42 -2.48 11.76
C SER A 113 26.23 -1.88 11.01
N VAL A 114 26.15 -2.04 9.67
CA VAL A 114 24.97 -1.64 8.89
C VAL A 114 23.73 -2.44 9.30
N SER A 115 23.87 -3.76 9.48
CA SER A 115 22.77 -4.62 9.94
C SER A 115 22.24 -4.20 11.31
N ASP A 116 23.14 -3.95 12.26
CA ASP A 116 22.78 -3.50 13.61
C ASP A 116 22.13 -2.11 13.57
N GLY A 117 22.65 -1.21 12.74
CA GLY A 117 22.07 0.10 12.52
C GLY A 117 20.65 0.03 11.97
N ILE A 118 20.40 -0.83 10.96
CA ILE A 118 19.06 -1.06 10.40
C ILE A 118 18.12 -1.67 11.46
N ALA A 119 18.58 -2.64 12.26
CA ALA A 119 17.79 -3.23 13.34
C ALA A 119 17.34 -2.19 14.39
N GLY A 120 18.12 -1.12 14.55
CA GLY A 120 17.80 0.02 15.42
C GLY A 120 16.79 1.02 14.84
N VAL A 121 16.47 0.95 13.56
CA VAL A 121 15.59 1.94 12.90
C VAL A 121 14.16 1.88 13.43
N ARG A 122 13.65 3.06 13.81
CA ARG A 122 12.27 3.26 14.27
C ARG A 122 11.65 4.46 13.54
N GLY A 123 10.50 4.24 12.92
CA GLY A 123 9.73 5.31 12.32
C GLY A 123 10.37 5.94 11.07
N TYR A 124 11.14 5.20 10.29
CA TYR A 124 11.73 5.70 9.03
C TYR A 124 10.63 6.11 8.05
N PRO A 125 10.62 7.37 7.58
CA PRO A 125 9.59 7.88 6.68
C PRO A 125 9.93 7.48 5.23
N GLY A 126 9.54 6.28 4.82
CA GLY A 126 9.79 5.78 3.47
C GLY A 126 8.69 6.09 2.47
N ALA A 127 9.01 5.97 1.17
CA ALA A 127 8.06 6.07 0.08
C ALA A 127 7.01 4.94 0.13
N SER A 128 7.38 3.76 0.64
CA SER A 128 6.48 2.62 0.86
C SER A 128 5.87 2.58 2.27
N GLY A 129 5.75 3.74 2.93
CA GLY A 129 5.19 3.89 4.27
C GLY A 129 6.24 3.95 5.38
N VAL A 130 5.77 4.32 6.58
CA VAL A 130 6.64 4.42 7.76
C VAL A 130 7.10 3.05 8.20
N THR A 131 8.42 2.85 8.28
CA THR A 131 9.04 1.55 8.57
C THR A 131 9.76 1.56 9.93
N SER A 132 9.56 0.51 10.70
CA SER A 132 10.36 0.20 11.92
C SER A 132 10.76 -1.26 11.87
N PHE A 133 11.94 -1.59 12.40
CA PHE A 133 12.36 -2.98 12.50
C PHE A 133 12.08 -3.53 13.90
N LEU A 134 11.64 -4.78 13.97
CA LEU A 134 11.42 -5.51 15.22
C LEU A 134 12.69 -6.26 15.64
N GLN A 135 12.72 -6.77 16.88
CA GLN A 135 13.88 -7.52 17.39
C GLN A 135 14.16 -8.83 16.64
N ASP A 136 13.14 -9.38 15.98
CA ASP A 136 13.23 -10.58 15.16
C ASP A 136 13.72 -10.30 13.72
N GLY A 137 14.06 -9.04 13.40
CA GLY A 137 14.52 -8.59 12.09
C GLY A 137 13.39 -8.28 11.10
N ASN A 138 12.14 -8.50 11.46
CA ASN A 138 11.01 -8.19 10.59
C ASN A 138 10.75 -6.68 10.52
N ALA A 139 10.41 -6.19 9.33
CA ALA A 139 9.95 -4.82 9.14
C ALA A 139 8.46 -4.70 9.48
N ARG A 140 8.13 -3.79 10.39
CA ARG A 140 6.76 -3.33 10.63
C ARG A 140 6.51 -2.04 9.86
N LYS A 141 5.59 -2.08 8.91
CA LYS A 141 5.17 -0.92 8.13
C LYS A 141 3.78 -0.47 8.52
N ARG A 142 3.55 0.85 8.48
CA ARG A 142 2.21 1.43 8.56
C ARG A 142 1.70 1.56 7.12
N PRO A 143 0.68 0.77 6.71
CA PRO A 143 0.11 0.87 5.38
C PRO A 143 -0.73 2.13 5.21
N PHE A 144 -0.94 2.54 3.97
CA PHE A 144 -2.00 3.48 3.59
C PHE A 144 -3.35 2.74 3.63
N LEU A 145 -4.37 3.40 4.16
CA LEU A 145 -5.74 2.93 3.99
C LEU A 145 -6.35 3.66 2.80
N LEU A 146 -6.77 2.88 1.80
CA LEU A 146 -7.38 3.41 0.58
C LEU A 146 -8.85 3.04 0.53
N GLY A 147 -9.64 3.95 0.00
CA GLY A 147 -11.03 3.75 -0.35
C GLY A 147 -11.29 4.07 -1.81
N VAL A 148 -12.52 3.78 -2.28
CA VAL A 148 -12.95 4.08 -3.64
C VAL A 148 -13.83 5.32 -3.65
N LYS A 149 -13.47 6.33 -4.45
CA LYS A 149 -14.30 7.51 -4.72
C LYS A 149 -14.41 7.75 -6.23
N GLY A 150 -15.59 7.50 -6.77
CA GLY A 150 -15.81 7.54 -8.22
C GLY A 150 -14.98 6.45 -8.93
N ARG A 151 -14.02 6.87 -9.75
CA ARG A 151 -13.12 5.98 -10.50
C ARG A 151 -11.67 6.05 -10.01
N ARG A 152 -11.45 6.50 -8.78
CA ARG A 152 -10.11 6.67 -8.20
C ARG A 152 -10.01 5.99 -6.83
N LEU A 153 -8.82 5.53 -6.52
CA LEU A 153 -8.43 5.17 -5.17
C LEU A 153 -8.01 6.47 -4.45
N ILE A 154 -8.50 6.63 -3.23
CA ILE A 154 -8.17 7.79 -2.39
C ILE A 154 -7.68 7.32 -1.03
N ALA A 155 -6.75 8.05 -0.43
CA ALA A 155 -6.40 7.85 0.97
C ALA A 155 -7.58 8.23 1.89
N LEU A 156 -7.75 7.46 2.97
CA LEU A 156 -8.83 7.62 3.96
C LEU A 156 -8.35 8.28 5.26
N ASP A 157 -7.08 8.62 5.37
CA ASP A 157 -6.37 9.27 6.49
C ASP A 157 -6.23 10.78 6.30
#